data_658c45ac7545f597a279f380ee65d356
#
_entry.id   658c45ac7545f597a279f380ee65d356
#
_cell.length_a   1.000
_cell.length_b   1.000
_cell.length_c   1.000
_cell.angle_alpha   90.00
_cell.angle_beta   90.00
_cell.angle_gamma   90.00
#
_symmetry.space_group_name_H-M   'P 1'
#
loop_
_entity.id
_entity.type
_entity.pdbx_description
1 polymer ?
#
loop_
_entity_poly.entity_id
_entity_poly.type
_entity_poly.pdbx_seq_one_letter_code
_entity_poly.pdbx_strand_id
1 'polypeptide(L)'
;WLWWIAKPLFTVLDWLHGFLNNWGLAIIALTIIIKAAFFKLSATSYRSMAKMRKLSPKMAELKERYGDDRQKMSQELMKLYKKEKVNPLGGCLPILIQMPVFLALYWVLMESVELRHAPFFLWIQDLSVKDPYYVLPLLMGLTMFIQFKLTPTPPDPTQAKIMQLMPIVFTFLFLFFPAGLVLYWVTNNTLSITQQYIIT
;
A
#
# COMPACT_ATOMS: atom_id res chain seq x y z
N TRP A 1 -2.07 7.51 21.10
CA TRP A 1 -1.54 8.31 19.97
C TRP A 1 -2.36 8.11 18.69
N LEU A 2 -2.93 6.95 18.45
CA LEU A 2 -3.80 6.69 17.29
C LEU A 2 -5.03 7.58 17.29
N TRP A 3 -5.54 7.98 18.45
CA TRP A 3 -6.69 8.85 18.57
C TRP A 3 -6.47 10.20 17.90
N TRP A 4 -5.25 10.74 17.99
CA TRP A 4 -4.91 12.01 17.35
C TRP A 4 -5.03 11.97 15.82
N ILE A 5 -4.84 10.79 15.23
CA ILE A 5 -4.98 10.58 13.79
C ILE A 5 -6.41 10.15 13.47
N ALA A 6 -6.99 9.27 14.27
CA ALA A 6 -8.31 8.71 14.04
C ALA A 6 -9.42 9.76 14.09
N LYS A 7 -9.35 10.70 15.04
CA LYS A 7 -10.36 11.75 15.20
C LYS A 7 -10.48 12.67 13.97
N PRO A 8 -9.39 13.25 13.43
CA PRO A 8 -9.47 14.00 12.19
C PRO A 8 -9.95 13.17 11.00
N LEU A 9 -9.52 11.93 10.89
CA LEU A 9 -9.96 11.03 9.82
C LEU A 9 -11.46 10.78 9.90
N PHE A 10 -11.98 10.51 11.08
CA PHE A 10 -13.41 10.32 11.27
C PHE A 10 -14.21 11.59 10.95
N THR A 11 -13.69 12.74 11.37
CA THR A 11 -14.33 14.03 11.08
C THR A 11 -14.46 14.27 9.58
N VAL A 12 -13.39 14.03 8.82
CA VAL A 12 -13.39 14.15 7.36
C VAL A 12 -14.31 13.11 6.74
N LEU A 13 -14.28 11.89 7.22
CA LEU A 13 -15.11 10.80 6.73
C LEU A 13 -16.60 11.11 6.93
N ASP A 14 -16.98 11.59 8.10
CA ASP A 14 -18.34 11.99 8.42
C ASP A 14 -18.81 13.15 7.54
N TRP A 15 -17.96 14.14 7.32
CA TRP A 15 -18.23 15.27 6.44
C TRP A 15 -18.49 14.78 4.99
N LEU A 16 -17.65 13.86 4.49
CA LEU A 16 -17.83 13.26 3.16
C LEU A 16 -19.13 12.45 3.08
N HIS A 17 -19.49 11.74 4.14
CA HIS A 17 -20.74 11.00 4.20
C HIS A 17 -21.93 11.93 4.08
N GLY A 18 -21.85 13.13 4.63
CA GLY A 18 -22.91 14.13 4.51
C GLY A 18 -23.22 14.51 3.07
N PHE A 19 -22.23 14.47 2.18
CA PHE A 19 -22.40 14.73 0.75
C PHE A 19 -22.79 13.48 -0.05
N LEU A 20 -22.15 12.36 0.26
CA LEU A 20 -22.22 11.17 -0.59
C LEU A 20 -23.33 10.19 -0.15
N ASN A 21 -23.81 10.32 1.08
CA ASN A 21 -24.83 9.45 1.67
C ASN A 21 -24.49 7.95 1.61
N ASN A 22 -23.19 7.63 1.55
CA ASN A 22 -22.70 6.27 1.50
C ASN A 22 -21.30 6.22 2.13
N TRP A 23 -21.16 5.42 3.19
CA TRP A 23 -19.91 5.33 3.92
C TRP A 23 -18.77 4.72 3.08
N GLY A 24 -19.10 3.77 2.19
CA GLY A 24 -18.13 3.20 1.28
C GLY A 24 -17.57 4.22 0.29
N LEU A 25 -18.46 5.03 -0.29
CA LEU A 25 -18.03 6.14 -1.16
C LEU A 25 -17.24 7.18 -0.37
N ALA A 26 -17.60 7.42 0.89
CA ALA A 26 -16.85 8.32 1.77
C ALA A 26 -15.43 7.79 2.02
N ILE A 27 -15.27 6.50 2.22
CA ILE A 27 -13.95 5.86 2.38
C ILE A 27 -13.11 6.04 1.11
N ILE A 28 -13.71 5.81 -0.06
CA ILE A 28 -13.04 5.99 -1.35
C ILE A 28 -12.59 7.44 -1.52
N ALA A 29 -13.48 8.39 -1.25
CA ALA A 29 -13.16 9.82 -1.34
C ALA A 29 -12.06 10.23 -0.36
N LEU A 30 -12.09 9.71 0.86
CA LEU A 30 -11.05 9.93 1.87
C LEU A 30 -9.70 9.40 1.37
N THR A 31 -9.69 8.23 0.76
CA THR A 31 -8.47 7.63 0.19
C THR A 31 -7.88 8.54 -0.89
N ILE A 32 -8.74 9.06 -1.77
CA ILE A 32 -8.32 9.99 -2.83
C ILE A 32 -7.70 11.25 -2.24
N ILE A 33 -8.33 11.82 -1.20
CA ILE A 33 -7.83 13.03 -0.51
C ILE A 33 -6.46 12.75 0.11
N ILE A 34 -6.30 11.64 0.81
CA ILE A 34 -5.02 11.25 1.42
C ILE A 34 -3.95 11.07 0.34
N LYS A 35 -4.28 10.41 -0.76
CA LYS A 35 -3.35 10.23 -1.88
C LYS A 35 -2.96 11.55 -2.51
N ALA A 36 -3.90 12.48 -2.67
CA ALA A 36 -3.62 13.82 -3.20
C ALA A 36 -2.70 14.61 -2.26
N ALA A 37 -2.95 14.51 -0.95
CA ALA A 37 -2.12 15.21 0.05
C ALA A 37 -0.67 14.72 0.03
N PHE A 38 -0.45 13.42 -0.15
CA PHE A 38 0.89 12.82 -0.18
C PHE A 38 1.40 12.56 -1.59
N PHE A 39 0.80 13.18 -2.61
CA PHE A 39 1.14 12.93 -4.01
C PHE A 39 2.63 13.19 -4.30
N LYS A 40 3.15 14.33 -3.87
CA LYS A 40 4.56 14.69 -4.12
C LYS A 40 5.51 13.70 -3.46
N LEU A 41 5.21 13.33 -2.23
CA LEU A 41 6.04 12.38 -1.47
C LEU A 41 6.02 11.00 -2.10
N SER A 42 4.84 10.52 -2.50
CA SER A 42 4.69 9.25 -3.22
C SER A 42 5.37 9.31 -4.59
N ALA A 43 5.25 10.41 -5.31
CA ALA A 43 5.91 10.60 -6.61
C ALA A 43 7.43 10.50 -6.49
N THR A 44 8.01 11.12 -5.47
CA THR A 44 9.44 11.02 -5.19
C THR A 44 9.86 9.57 -4.94
N SER A 45 9.08 8.85 -4.15
CA SER A 45 9.31 7.44 -3.86
C SER A 45 9.25 6.59 -5.14
N TYR A 46 8.24 6.78 -5.97
CA TYR A 46 8.09 6.00 -7.22
C TYR A 46 9.18 6.32 -8.22
N ARG A 47 9.66 7.56 -8.28
CA ARG A 47 10.82 7.93 -9.11
C ARG A 47 12.08 7.24 -8.63
N SER A 48 12.28 7.13 -7.31
CA SER A 48 13.40 6.38 -6.74
C SER A 48 13.33 4.91 -7.12
N MET A 49 12.13 4.30 -7.05
CA MET A 49 11.91 2.92 -7.48
C MET A 49 12.22 2.73 -8.97
N ALA A 50 11.80 3.67 -9.81
CA ALA A 50 12.08 3.63 -11.26
C ALA A 50 13.58 3.67 -11.53
N LYS A 51 14.32 4.52 -10.81
CA LYS A 51 15.77 4.57 -10.90
C LYS A 51 16.42 3.27 -10.45
N MET A 52 15.96 2.68 -9.36
CA MET A 52 16.42 1.37 -8.89
C MET A 52 16.17 0.28 -9.92
N ARG A 53 15.02 0.34 -10.60
CA ARG A 53 14.68 -0.62 -11.66
C ARG A 53 15.65 -0.52 -12.84
N LYS A 54 16.06 0.68 -13.20
CA LYS A 54 17.08 0.91 -14.24
C LYS A 54 18.45 0.37 -13.83
N LEU A 55 18.72 0.30 -12.53
CA LEU A 55 19.96 -0.28 -12.00
C LEU A 55 19.91 -1.80 -11.87
N SER A 56 18.78 -2.43 -12.15
CA SER A 56 18.62 -3.89 -12.07
C SER A 56 19.73 -4.68 -12.77
N PRO A 57 20.15 -4.35 -14.02
CA PRO A 57 21.25 -5.06 -14.66
C PRO A 57 22.56 -4.97 -13.88
N LYS A 58 22.87 -3.79 -13.32
CA LYS A 58 24.08 -3.58 -12.51
C LYS A 58 24.01 -4.37 -11.21
N MET A 59 22.82 -4.46 -10.58
CA MET A 59 22.61 -5.26 -9.38
C MET A 59 22.80 -6.74 -9.66
N ALA A 60 22.30 -7.23 -10.80
CA ALA A 60 22.48 -8.62 -11.22
C ALA A 60 23.96 -8.95 -11.42
N GLU A 61 24.71 -8.03 -12.03
CA GLU A 61 26.16 -8.17 -12.22
C GLU A 61 26.89 -8.25 -10.88
N LEU A 62 26.54 -7.39 -9.93
CA LEU A 62 27.10 -7.43 -8.58
C LEU A 62 26.77 -8.73 -7.87
N LYS A 63 25.56 -9.25 -8.06
CA LYS A 63 25.14 -10.53 -7.48
C LYS A 63 25.97 -11.69 -8.01
N GLU A 64 26.26 -11.70 -9.31
CA GLU A 64 27.12 -12.71 -9.92
C GLU A 64 28.58 -12.61 -9.38
N ARG A 65 29.06 -11.38 -9.22
CA ARG A 65 30.44 -11.14 -8.80
C ARG A 65 30.67 -11.45 -7.32
N TYR A 66 29.71 -11.10 -6.44
CA TYR A 66 29.84 -11.20 -4.99
C TYR A 66 28.76 -12.09 -4.36
N GLY A 67 28.15 -12.98 -5.10
CA GLY A 67 27.01 -13.79 -4.63
C GLY A 67 27.29 -14.62 -3.40
N ASP A 68 28.54 -15.05 -3.21
CA ASP A 68 28.98 -15.88 -2.07
C ASP A 68 29.29 -15.04 -0.83
N ASP A 69 29.54 -13.74 -0.99
CA ASP A 69 29.89 -12.83 0.11
C ASP A 69 28.79 -11.75 0.23
N ARG A 70 27.82 -12.02 1.11
CA ARG A 70 26.70 -11.10 1.35
C ARG A 70 27.15 -9.74 1.88
N GLN A 71 28.21 -9.72 2.69
CA GLN A 71 28.72 -8.50 3.29
C GLN A 71 29.33 -7.57 2.24
N LYS A 72 30.16 -8.12 1.35
CA LYS A 72 30.76 -7.37 0.23
C LYS A 72 29.72 -6.92 -0.75
N MET A 73 28.73 -7.78 -1.08
CA MET A 73 27.63 -7.46 -1.95
C MET A 73 26.83 -6.28 -1.40
N SER A 74 26.52 -6.30 -0.10
CA SER A 74 25.82 -5.21 0.57
C SER A 74 26.58 -3.90 0.49
N GLN A 75 27.90 -3.92 0.75
CA GLN A 75 28.75 -2.74 0.68
C GLN A 75 28.82 -2.16 -0.72
N GLU A 76 29.02 -3.01 -1.74
CA GLU A 76 29.08 -2.58 -3.14
C GLU A 76 27.72 -2.06 -3.63
N LEU A 77 26.62 -2.66 -3.15
CA LEU A 77 25.28 -2.22 -3.46
C LEU A 77 25.03 -0.81 -2.91
N MET A 78 25.45 -0.56 -1.66
CA MET A 78 25.32 0.76 -1.05
C MET A 78 26.17 1.81 -1.77
N LYS A 79 27.37 1.46 -2.23
CA LYS A 79 28.20 2.34 -3.04
C LYS A 79 27.55 2.67 -4.37
N LEU A 80 26.91 1.69 -5.01
CA LEU A 80 26.17 1.88 -6.26
C LEU A 80 25.01 2.87 -6.06
N TYR A 81 24.26 2.72 -4.99
CA TYR A 81 23.15 3.63 -4.68
C TYR A 81 23.62 5.06 -4.46
N LYS A 82 24.75 5.24 -3.77
CA LYS A 82 25.35 6.57 -3.55
C LYS A 82 25.82 7.19 -4.87
N LYS A 83 26.46 6.39 -5.71
CA LYS A 83 26.98 6.84 -7.02
C LYS A 83 25.85 7.31 -7.94
N GLU A 84 24.76 6.58 -7.98
CA GLU A 84 23.61 6.87 -8.83
C GLU A 84 22.60 7.82 -8.16
N LYS A 85 22.87 8.27 -6.93
CA LYS A 85 22.01 9.17 -6.15
C LYS A 85 20.61 8.59 -5.94
N VAL A 86 20.52 7.30 -5.71
CA VAL A 86 19.27 6.59 -5.44
C VAL A 86 19.18 6.26 -3.96
N ASN A 87 18.03 6.55 -3.35
CA ASN A 87 17.78 6.21 -1.95
C ASN A 87 16.98 4.91 -1.89
N PRO A 88 17.58 3.81 -1.40
CA PRO A 88 16.85 2.53 -1.28
C PRO A 88 15.69 2.60 -0.29
N LEU A 89 15.73 3.53 0.67
CA LEU A 89 14.65 3.72 1.63
C LEU A 89 13.44 4.42 1.00
N GLY A 90 13.60 5.07 -0.15
CA GLY A 90 12.50 5.72 -0.85
C GLY A 90 11.37 4.76 -1.22
N GLY A 91 11.70 3.48 -1.48
CA GLY A 91 10.70 2.46 -1.78
C GLY A 91 9.85 2.05 -0.59
N CYS A 92 10.34 2.26 0.64
CA CYS A 92 9.61 1.94 1.87
C CYS A 92 8.78 3.09 2.42
N LEU A 93 8.99 4.31 1.91
CA LEU A 93 8.33 5.51 2.43
C LEU A 93 6.80 5.46 2.32
N PRO A 94 6.19 5.00 1.22
CA PRO A 94 4.74 4.88 1.13
C PRO A 94 4.16 3.96 2.21
N ILE A 95 4.86 2.89 2.55
CA ILE A 95 4.42 1.95 3.59
C ILE A 95 4.46 2.63 4.96
N LEU A 96 5.53 3.40 5.25
CA LEU A 96 5.66 4.12 6.52
C LEU A 96 4.57 5.16 6.70
N ILE A 97 4.16 5.83 5.63
CA ILE A 97 3.05 6.79 5.66
C ILE A 97 1.71 6.06 5.80
N GLN A 98 1.57 4.94 5.11
CA GLN A 98 0.32 4.18 5.00
C GLN A 98 -0.06 3.52 6.32
N MET A 99 0.91 2.96 7.06
CA MET A 99 0.61 2.18 8.26
C MET A 99 -0.12 2.96 9.34
N PRO A 100 0.30 4.19 9.73
CA PRO A 100 -0.46 4.95 10.72
C PRO A 100 -1.89 5.27 10.26
N VAL A 101 -2.07 5.60 8.99
CA VAL A 101 -3.40 5.87 8.41
C VAL A 101 -4.27 4.62 8.44
N PHE A 102 -3.70 3.48 8.07
CA PHE A 102 -4.40 2.18 8.08
C PHE A 102 -4.85 1.81 9.49
N LEU A 103 -3.97 1.93 10.47
CA LEU A 103 -4.29 1.61 11.86
C LEU A 103 -5.34 2.56 12.43
N ALA A 104 -5.25 3.85 12.10
CA ALA A 104 -6.23 4.83 12.53
C ALA A 104 -7.61 4.57 11.92
N LEU A 105 -7.64 4.20 10.63
CA LEU A 105 -8.89 3.84 9.96
C LEU A 105 -9.49 2.55 10.53
N TYR A 106 -8.66 1.56 10.83
CA TYR A 106 -9.10 0.35 11.50
C TYR A 106 -9.78 0.69 12.84
N TRP A 107 -9.17 1.55 13.63
CA TRP A 107 -9.74 2.02 14.88
C TRP A 107 -11.09 2.70 14.67
N VAL A 108 -11.19 3.60 13.68
CA VAL A 108 -12.43 4.29 13.34
C VAL A 108 -13.53 3.31 12.98
N LEU A 109 -13.23 2.33 12.14
CA LEU A 109 -14.21 1.33 11.70
C LEU A 109 -14.70 0.45 12.85
N MET A 110 -13.81 0.08 13.78
CA MET A 110 -14.17 -0.81 14.89
C MET A 110 -14.86 -0.09 16.02
N GLU A 111 -14.49 1.18 16.28
CA GLU A 111 -15.03 1.95 17.41
C GLU A 111 -16.22 2.84 17.03
N SER A 112 -16.42 3.09 15.74
CA SER A 112 -17.49 3.97 15.29
C SER A 112 -18.81 3.25 15.18
N VAL A 113 -19.80 3.73 15.94
CA VAL A 113 -21.16 3.20 15.91
C VAL A 113 -21.84 3.50 14.56
N GLU A 114 -21.52 4.64 13.97
CA GLU A 114 -22.11 5.11 12.72
C GLU A 114 -21.77 4.21 11.53
N LEU A 115 -20.65 3.50 11.59
CA LEU A 115 -20.22 2.58 10.53
C LEU A 115 -20.77 1.17 10.70
N ARG A 116 -21.39 0.87 11.84
CA ARG A 116 -22.05 -0.41 12.05
C ARG A 116 -23.26 -0.52 11.12
N HIS A 117 -23.37 -1.64 10.40
CA HIS A 117 -24.42 -1.88 9.41
C HIS A 117 -24.47 -0.84 8.30
N ALA A 118 -23.34 -0.12 8.08
CA ALA A 118 -23.24 0.86 6.99
C ALA A 118 -23.12 0.13 5.65
N PRO A 119 -24.09 0.31 4.74
CA PRO A 119 -24.04 -0.37 3.45
C PRO A 119 -23.10 0.34 2.48
N PHE A 120 -22.58 -0.41 1.53
CA PHE A 120 -21.89 0.14 0.38
C PHE A 120 -22.73 -0.11 -0.86
N PHE A 121 -22.34 -1.04 -1.73
CA PHE A 121 -23.09 -1.42 -2.92
C PHE A 121 -23.15 -2.95 -3.03
N LEU A 122 -24.11 -3.43 -3.80
CA LEU A 122 -24.27 -4.84 -4.13
C LEU A 122 -24.39 -5.70 -2.87
N TRP A 123 -23.43 -6.63 -2.70
CA TRP A 123 -23.44 -7.59 -1.59
C TRP A 123 -22.87 -7.03 -0.29
N ILE A 124 -22.24 -5.84 -0.33
CA ILE A 124 -21.63 -5.25 0.86
C ILE A 124 -22.70 -4.42 1.57
N GLN A 125 -23.30 -5.00 2.60
CA GLN A 125 -24.36 -4.35 3.37
C GLN A 125 -23.88 -3.83 4.72
N ASP A 126 -22.69 -4.24 5.15
CA ASP A 126 -22.11 -3.78 6.41
C ASP A 126 -20.58 -3.66 6.22
N LEU A 127 -20.08 -2.42 6.23
CA LEU A 127 -18.66 -2.13 6.07
C LEU A 127 -17.83 -2.49 7.31
N SER A 128 -18.48 -2.70 8.46
CA SER A 128 -17.78 -3.03 9.71
C SER A 128 -17.53 -4.53 9.87
N VAL A 129 -18.07 -5.36 8.98
CA VAL A 129 -17.86 -6.81 8.99
C VAL A 129 -17.14 -7.25 7.71
N LYS A 130 -16.64 -8.47 7.73
CA LYS A 130 -15.95 -9.04 6.58
C LYS A 130 -16.88 -9.17 5.37
N ASP A 131 -16.29 -9.15 4.18
CA ASP A 131 -17.02 -9.36 2.93
C ASP A 131 -17.57 -10.80 2.89
N PRO A 132 -18.89 -10.99 2.82
CA PRO A 132 -19.46 -12.35 2.83
C PRO A 132 -19.07 -13.18 1.60
N TYR A 133 -18.76 -12.55 0.47
CA TYR A 133 -18.35 -13.25 -0.75
C TYR A 133 -16.83 -13.21 -0.99
N TYR A 134 -16.07 -12.56 -0.10
CA TYR A 134 -14.61 -12.48 -0.16
C TYR A 134 -14.07 -11.87 -1.46
N VAL A 135 -14.87 -11.08 -2.16
CA VAL A 135 -14.46 -10.44 -3.43
C VAL A 135 -13.42 -9.35 -3.18
N LEU A 136 -13.64 -8.50 -2.17
CA LEU A 136 -12.71 -7.42 -1.84
C LEU A 136 -11.32 -7.93 -1.46
N PRO A 137 -11.17 -8.96 -0.59
CA PRO A 137 -9.85 -9.52 -0.32
C PRO A 137 -9.16 -10.06 -1.57
N LEU A 138 -9.90 -10.71 -2.46
CA LEU A 138 -9.33 -11.22 -3.72
C LEU A 138 -8.87 -10.08 -4.62
N LEU A 139 -9.66 -9.00 -4.73
CA LEU A 139 -9.27 -7.81 -5.48
C LEU A 139 -8.03 -7.16 -4.85
N MET A 140 -7.95 -7.12 -3.54
CA MET A 140 -6.78 -6.60 -2.83
C MET A 140 -5.53 -7.41 -3.17
N GLY A 141 -5.62 -8.74 -3.13
CA GLY A 141 -4.53 -9.62 -3.51
C GLY A 141 -4.08 -9.42 -4.95
N LEU A 142 -5.04 -9.27 -5.88
CA LEU A 142 -4.75 -9.01 -7.28
C LEU A 142 -4.05 -7.67 -7.48
N THR A 143 -4.53 -6.61 -6.82
CA THR A 143 -3.91 -5.28 -6.91
C THR A 143 -2.51 -5.27 -6.31
N MET A 144 -2.29 -5.97 -5.19
CA MET A 144 -0.96 -6.10 -4.60
C MET A 144 -0.01 -6.85 -5.53
N PHE A 145 -0.48 -7.90 -6.17
CA PHE A 145 0.32 -8.68 -7.12
C PHE A 145 0.77 -7.82 -8.29
N ILE A 146 -0.14 -7.02 -8.86
CA ILE A 146 0.18 -6.08 -9.95
C ILE A 146 1.18 -5.04 -9.47
N GLN A 147 0.97 -4.47 -8.28
CA GLN A 147 1.85 -3.46 -7.72
C GLN A 147 3.26 -3.98 -7.50
N PHE A 148 3.39 -5.21 -7.00
CA PHE A 148 4.70 -5.81 -6.77
C PHE A 148 5.42 -6.14 -8.07
N LYS A 149 4.69 -6.42 -9.16
CA LYS A 149 5.30 -6.56 -10.49
C LYS A 149 5.88 -5.26 -11.01
N LEU A 150 5.28 -4.12 -10.65
CA LEU A 150 5.79 -2.80 -11.03
C LEU A 150 6.95 -2.36 -10.14
N THR A 151 7.13 -2.97 -8.98
CA THR A 151 8.20 -2.66 -8.05
C THR A 151 9.48 -3.40 -8.46
N PRO A 152 10.68 -2.78 -8.35
CA PRO A 152 11.93 -3.47 -8.68
C PRO A 152 12.15 -4.67 -7.76
N THR A 153 12.62 -5.77 -8.37
CA THR A 153 12.92 -6.98 -7.63
C THR A 153 14.16 -6.78 -6.76
N PRO A 154 14.09 -7.08 -5.44
CA PRO A 154 15.27 -7.00 -4.58
C PRO A 154 16.38 -7.94 -5.06
N PRO A 155 17.66 -7.57 -4.90
CA PRO A 155 18.76 -8.44 -5.27
C PRO A 155 18.89 -9.69 -4.39
N ASP A 156 18.36 -9.66 -3.18
CA ASP A 156 18.37 -10.81 -2.28
C ASP A 156 17.26 -11.79 -2.69
N PRO A 157 17.60 -13.07 -3.01
CA PRO A 157 16.60 -14.07 -3.38
C PRO A 157 15.54 -14.29 -2.30
N THR A 158 15.93 -14.20 -1.02
CA THR A 158 15.01 -14.37 0.10
C THR A 158 13.96 -13.25 0.13
N GLN A 159 14.39 -12.00 -0.04
CA GLN A 159 13.48 -10.86 -0.09
C GLN A 159 12.56 -10.91 -1.31
N ALA A 160 13.07 -11.33 -2.46
CA ALA A 160 12.28 -11.49 -3.67
C ALA A 160 11.17 -12.54 -3.47
N LYS A 161 11.51 -13.65 -2.80
CA LYS A 161 10.56 -14.71 -2.48
C LYS A 161 9.48 -14.24 -1.53
N ILE A 162 9.87 -13.50 -0.49
CA ILE A 162 8.93 -12.90 0.45
C ILE A 162 7.97 -11.96 -0.28
N MET A 163 8.47 -11.10 -1.17
CA MET A 163 7.63 -10.18 -1.95
C MET A 163 6.62 -10.93 -2.84
N GLN A 164 7.02 -12.06 -3.41
CA GLN A 164 6.12 -12.86 -4.24
C GLN A 164 5.01 -13.51 -3.42
N LEU A 165 5.31 -13.88 -2.17
CA LEU A 165 4.35 -14.54 -1.29
C LEU A 165 3.44 -13.56 -0.55
N MET A 166 3.86 -12.30 -0.39
CA MET A 166 3.10 -11.30 0.36
C MET A 166 1.66 -11.10 -0.13
N PRO A 167 1.38 -11.00 -1.44
CA PRO A 167 -0.01 -10.86 -1.89
C PRO A 167 -0.91 -12.01 -1.44
N ILE A 168 -0.38 -13.22 -1.45
CA ILE A 168 -1.12 -14.41 -1.04
C ILE A 168 -1.40 -14.37 0.47
N VAL A 169 -0.38 -14.05 1.27
CA VAL A 169 -0.50 -13.96 2.72
C VAL A 169 -1.49 -12.86 3.13
N PHE A 170 -1.38 -11.67 2.54
CA PHE A 170 -2.28 -10.56 2.84
C PHE A 170 -3.70 -10.82 2.37
N THR A 171 -3.89 -11.47 1.24
CA THR A 171 -5.21 -11.88 0.77
C THR A 171 -5.88 -12.78 1.80
N PHE A 172 -5.14 -13.77 2.28
CA PHE A 172 -5.64 -14.69 3.30
C PHE A 172 -5.96 -13.97 4.61
N LEU A 173 -5.07 -13.06 5.04
CA LEU A 173 -5.26 -12.29 6.26
C LEU A 173 -6.50 -11.38 6.18
N PHE A 174 -6.68 -10.69 5.04
CA PHE A 174 -7.78 -9.74 4.88
C PHE A 174 -9.13 -10.39 4.62
N LEU A 175 -9.18 -11.72 4.45
CA LEU A 175 -10.46 -12.44 4.43
C LEU A 175 -11.28 -12.21 5.71
N PHE A 176 -10.59 -11.96 6.83
CA PHE A 176 -11.20 -11.82 8.15
C PHE A 176 -11.35 -10.36 8.58
N PHE A 177 -10.91 -9.40 7.78
CA PHE A 177 -10.98 -8.00 8.13
C PHE A 177 -12.30 -7.37 7.65
N PRO A 178 -12.75 -6.26 8.31
CA PRO A 178 -13.94 -5.55 7.87
C PRO A 178 -13.86 -5.11 6.41
N ALA A 179 -14.99 -5.17 5.72
CA ALA A 179 -15.06 -4.84 4.30
C ALA A 179 -14.63 -3.39 4.00
N GLY A 180 -14.95 -2.46 4.90
CA GLY A 180 -14.55 -1.06 4.74
C GLY A 180 -13.03 -0.86 4.72
N LEU A 181 -12.32 -1.62 5.56
CA LEU A 181 -10.86 -1.56 5.63
C LEU A 181 -10.23 -2.13 4.37
N VAL A 182 -10.76 -3.26 3.89
CA VAL A 182 -10.29 -3.88 2.65
C VAL A 182 -10.62 -2.98 1.45
N LEU A 183 -11.78 -2.35 1.45
CA LEU A 183 -12.17 -1.38 0.42
C LEU A 183 -11.18 -0.21 0.36
N TYR A 184 -10.80 0.33 1.52
CA TYR A 184 -9.77 1.36 1.60
C TYR A 184 -8.46 0.89 0.97
N TRP A 185 -8.02 -0.31 1.32
CA TRP A 185 -6.75 -0.85 0.82
C TRP A 185 -6.79 -1.10 -0.68
N VAL A 186 -7.90 -1.65 -1.21
CA VAL A 186 -8.09 -1.87 -2.66
C VAL A 186 -8.04 -0.53 -3.40
N THR A 187 -8.75 0.47 -2.90
CA THR A 187 -8.75 1.82 -3.49
C THR A 187 -7.35 2.42 -3.48
N ASN A 188 -6.66 2.31 -2.35
CA ASN A 188 -5.29 2.81 -2.20
C ASN A 188 -4.34 2.11 -3.18
N ASN A 189 -4.42 0.79 -3.30
CA ASN A 189 -3.58 0.02 -4.23
C ASN A 189 -3.86 0.41 -5.68
N THR A 190 -5.12 0.57 -6.06
CA THR A 190 -5.52 0.97 -7.41
C THR A 190 -4.97 2.35 -7.75
N LEU A 191 -5.09 3.31 -6.84
CA LEU A 191 -4.53 4.64 -7.02
C LEU A 191 -3.01 4.62 -7.08
N SER A 192 -2.37 3.79 -6.26
CA SER A 192 -0.91 3.64 -6.26
C SER A 192 -0.41 3.05 -7.59
N ILE A 193 -1.08 2.03 -8.11
CA ILE A 193 -0.76 1.42 -9.41
C ILE A 193 -0.88 2.45 -10.51
N THR A 194 -1.97 3.22 -10.53
CA THR A 194 -2.21 4.27 -11.52
C THR A 194 -1.11 5.34 -11.46
N GLN A 195 -0.81 5.82 -10.27
CA GLN A 195 0.23 6.83 -10.06
C GLN A 195 1.60 6.31 -10.48
N GLN A 196 1.95 5.10 -10.08
CA GLN A 196 3.23 4.48 -10.42
C GLN A 196 3.37 4.28 -11.93
N TYR A 197 2.31 3.85 -12.60
CA TYR A 197 2.30 3.67 -14.05
C TYR A 197 2.51 4.99 -14.80
N ILE A 198 1.85 6.06 -14.35
CA ILE A 198 1.98 7.38 -14.96
C ILE A 198 3.39 7.94 -14.77
N ILE A 199 3.98 7.76 -13.58
CA ILE A 199 5.30 8.31 -13.24
C ILE A 199 6.42 7.52 -13.92
N THR A 200 6.27 6.21 -14.04
CA THR A 200 7.24 5.36 -14.73
C THR A 200 6.83 5.13 -16.18
#